data_5c52af4f6e77ab2e6a5de4f43d78f1c7
#
_entry.id   5c52af4f6e77ab2e6a5de4f43d78f1c7
#
_cell.length_a   1.000
_cell.length_b   1.000
_cell.length_c   1.000
_cell.angle_alpha   90.00
_cell.angle_beta   90.00
_cell.angle_gamma   90.00
#
_symmetry.space_group_name_H-M   'P 1'
#
loop_
_entity.id
_entity.type
_entity.pdbx_description
1 polymer ?
#
loop_
_entity_poly.entity_id
_entity_poly.type
_entity_poly.pdbx_seq_one_letter_code
_entity_poly.pdbx_strand_id
1 'polypeptide(L)'
;MLASRRFESADQVRFAGLSGDRNPMHMDPIAARRTQAGAPVVHGIHTLLWLFDSIGSKHAEIGNIATLKVRFSRMVYLGDEVEADITELTATTLRARASVEGVEVISIVAALGPLAPAAQFPIDPSADLTAQRVTAADVALRDMEARCGRIAFATEPAKMATAFPGAARMLGAHRVAALGCSTYLVGMVVPGLHSIFSGLELVLTNDTALASELQFAVTAIDARFRRVKIAINGPGLSGHLDTFSRVPPVAQLPIAQAAEHVARDEFGTTTALVVGGSRGLGELTAKLIAAGGGRVIVTYASGKADADRVAAEISGWGGSCDVIAYDVRQAADRQLESLKHTPTQLYYFATPPIAKRKPALFATEQLEEFNEFYADGFLRLVEAALRRAPNGLAAFYPSSVYVQDRPRNMVEYAMSKAAGEILCSEMARSLGSLRVLVERLPRLPTDQTASLIQVDDAGVSPLSVMLPIVRKMQQLHFVDASSRTA
;
A
#
# COMPACT_ATOMS: atom_id res chain seq x y z
N MET A 1 -14.70 -14.72 22.38
CA MET A 1 -15.01 -14.12 21.07
C MET A 1 -16.43 -13.59 21.07
N LEU A 2 -16.61 -12.28 20.86
CA LEU A 2 -17.93 -11.64 20.82
C LEU A 2 -18.62 -11.82 19.45
N ALA A 3 -17.88 -11.57 18.36
CA ALA A 3 -18.33 -11.72 16.97
C ALA A 3 -17.12 -11.91 16.04
N SER A 4 -17.37 -12.41 14.83
CA SER A 4 -16.39 -12.38 13.75
C SER A 4 -17.04 -11.89 12.46
N ARG A 5 -16.23 -11.31 11.55
CA ARG A 5 -16.68 -10.80 10.26
C ARG A 5 -15.54 -10.79 9.24
N ARG A 6 -15.86 -11.13 8.00
CA ARG A 6 -15.04 -10.82 6.83
C ARG A 6 -15.61 -9.61 6.11
N PHE A 7 -14.73 -8.66 5.78
CA PHE A 7 -15.12 -7.47 5.01
C PHE A 7 -14.79 -7.72 3.53
N GLU A 8 -15.80 -7.53 2.69
CA GLU A 8 -15.70 -7.72 1.26
C GLU A 8 -15.74 -6.39 0.50
N SER A 9 -15.41 -6.40 -0.79
CA SER A 9 -15.45 -5.19 -1.64
C SER A 9 -16.82 -4.51 -1.63
N ALA A 10 -17.91 -5.28 -1.57
CA ALA A 10 -19.26 -4.73 -1.48
C ALA A 10 -19.50 -3.95 -0.16
N ASP A 11 -18.85 -4.35 0.93
CA ASP A 11 -18.92 -3.64 2.22
C ASP A 11 -18.23 -2.28 2.11
N GLN A 12 -17.10 -2.20 1.39
CA GLN A 12 -16.39 -0.95 1.15
C GLN A 12 -17.25 0.03 0.35
N VAL A 13 -17.89 -0.44 -0.72
CA VAL A 13 -18.79 0.40 -1.54
C VAL A 13 -19.96 0.92 -0.72
N ARG A 14 -20.59 0.07 0.11
CA ARG A 14 -21.68 0.48 1.01
C ARG A 14 -21.21 1.52 2.03
N PHE A 15 -20.08 1.26 2.68
CA PHE A 15 -19.55 2.16 3.70
C PHE A 15 -19.09 3.51 3.11
N ALA A 16 -18.45 3.49 1.93
CA ALA A 16 -18.11 4.71 1.20
C ALA A 16 -19.36 5.53 0.82
N GLY A 17 -20.47 4.86 0.50
CA GLY A 17 -21.78 5.52 0.29
C GLY A 17 -22.34 6.18 1.54
N LEU A 18 -22.11 5.59 2.71
CA LEU A 18 -22.58 6.10 4.00
C LEU A 18 -21.69 7.22 4.54
N SER A 19 -20.38 7.04 4.51
CA SER A 19 -19.39 7.95 5.10
C SER A 19 -18.95 9.07 4.15
N GLY A 20 -19.06 8.88 2.84
CA GLY A 20 -18.47 9.74 1.82
C GLY A 20 -16.99 9.45 1.55
N ASP A 21 -16.32 8.60 2.33
CA ASP A 21 -14.91 8.31 2.17
C ASP A 21 -14.68 7.36 0.99
N ARG A 22 -14.16 7.92 -0.09
CA ARG A 22 -13.81 7.23 -1.35
C ARG A 22 -12.30 7.23 -1.59
N ASN A 23 -11.49 7.32 -0.53
CA ASN A 23 -10.04 7.31 -0.70
C ASN A 23 -9.61 6.06 -1.50
N PRO A 24 -8.79 6.23 -2.54
CA PRO A 24 -8.38 5.12 -3.42
C PRO A 24 -7.70 3.97 -2.67
N MET A 25 -7.10 4.21 -1.50
CA MET A 25 -6.51 3.16 -0.67
C MET A 25 -7.53 2.10 -0.24
N HIS A 26 -8.81 2.48 -0.15
CA HIS A 26 -9.92 1.59 0.22
C HIS A 26 -10.68 1.05 -0.98
N MET A 27 -10.74 1.82 -2.08
CA MET A 27 -11.69 1.62 -3.17
C MET A 27 -11.05 1.11 -4.47
N ASP A 28 -9.75 1.36 -4.70
CA ASP A 28 -9.07 1.06 -5.96
C ASP A 28 -7.88 0.13 -5.73
N PRO A 29 -7.95 -1.14 -6.17
CA PRO A 29 -6.85 -2.09 -6.02
C PRO A 29 -5.55 -1.65 -6.70
N ILE A 30 -5.63 -0.90 -7.80
CA ILE A 30 -4.45 -0.42 -8.53
C ILE A 30 -3.78 0.72 -7.77
N ALA A 31 -4.56 1.66 -7.23
CA ALA A 31 -4.03 2.74 -6.41
C ALA A 31 -3.52 2.23 -5.05
N ALA A 32 -4.25 1.33 -4.40
CA ALA A 32 -3.87 0.73 -3.11
C ALA A 32 -2.53 -0.01 -3.19
N ARG A 33 -2.26 -0.71 -4.30
CA ARG A 33 -1.01 -1.40 -4.55
C ARG A 33 0.22 -0.47 -4.58
N ARG A 34 0.03 0.84 -4.83
CA ARG A 34 1.07 1.88 -4.80
C ARG A 34 1.26 2.48 -3.40
N THR A 35 0.66 1.89 -2.40
CA THR A 35 0.80 2.28 -1.00
C THR A 35 1.56 1.21 -0.22
N GLN A 36 1.94 1.52 1.01
CA GLN A 36 2.53 0.55 1.94
C GLN A 36 1.63 -0.67 2.19
N ALA A 37 0.32 -0.53 2.03
CA ALA A 37 -0.62 -1.63 2.18
C ALA A 37 -0.45 -2.69 1.08
N GLY A 38 -0.10 -2.28 -0.15
CA GLY A 38 0.06 -3.19 -1.28
C GLY A 38 -1.26 -3.77 -1.83
N ALA A 39 -2.38 -3.56 -1.11
CA ALA A 39 -3.72 -4.01 -1.45
C ALA A 39 -4.77 -3.12 -0.77
N PRO A 40 -6.06 -3.15 -1.19
CA PRO A 40 -7.12 -2.42 -0.53
C PRO A 40 -7.29 -2.83 0.93
N VAL A 41 -7.47 -1.83 1.79
CA VAL A 41 -7.69 -2.02 3.22
C VAL A 41 -9.09 -1.54 3.64
N VAL A 42 -9.63 -2.15 4.67
CA VAL A 42 -10.92 -1.75 5.26
C VAL A 42 -10.78 -0.39 5.93
N HIS A 43 -11.78 0.48 5.80
CA HIS A 43 -11.80 1.73 6.55
C HIS A 43 -11.75 1.45 8.06
N GLY A 44 -10.80 2.06 8.77
CA GLY A 44 -10.66 1.84 10.21
C GLY A 44 -11.95 2.14 10.99
N ILE A 45 -12.65 3.22 10.62
CA ILE A 45 -13.94 3.60 11.21
C ILE A 45 -15.04 2.57 10.88
N HIS A 46 -15.02 1.92 9.72
CA HIS A 46 -15.97 0.83 9.43
C HIS A 46 -15.82 -0.33 10.41
N THR A 47 -14.57 -0.77 10.61
CA THR A 47 -14.27 -1.84 11.59
C THR A 47 -14.60 -1.40 13.02
N LEU A 48 -14.37 -0.14 13.39
CA LEU A 48 -14.73 0.43 14.68
C LEU A 48 -16.26 0.43 14.90
N LEU A 49 -17.03 0.88 13.92
CA LEU A 49 -18.49 0.92 14.01
C LEU A 49 -19.08 -0.50 14.06
N TRP A 50 -18.52 -1.45 13.32
CA TRP A 50 -18.88 -2.86 13.42
C TRP A 50 -18.59 -3.45 14.82
N LEU A 51 -17.46 -3.07 15.43
CA LEU A 51 -17.11 -3.51 16.78
C LEU A 51 -18.12 -2.97 17.80
N PHE A 52 -18.47 -1.67 17.75
CA PHE A 52 -19.53 -1.10 18.59
C PHE A 52 -20.90 -1.72 18.31
N ASP A 53 -21.20 -2.00 17.05
CA ASP A 53 -22.46 -2.65 16.66
C ASP A 53 -22.59 -4.04 17.28
N SER A 54 -21.50 -4.80 17.25
CA SER A 54 -21.40 -6.14 17.84
C SER A 54 -21.55 -6.09 19.37
N ILE A 55 -20.91 -5.12 20.03
CA ILE A 55 -21.02 -4.92 21.48
C ILE A 55 -22.43 -4.51 21.84
N GLY A 56 -22.97 -3.46 21.23
CA GLY A 56 -24.29 -2.91 21.56
C GLY A 56 -25.45 -3.85 21.23
N SER A 57 -25.25 -4.82 20.33
CA SER A 57 -26.25 -5.84 20.04
C SER A 57 -26.36 -6.92 21.12
N LYS A 58 -25.26 -7.16 21.86
CA LYS A 58 -25.21 -8.21 22.91
C LYS A 58 -25.25 -7.66 24.33
N HIS A 59 -24.86 -6.40 24.52
CA HIS A 59 -24.71 -5.75 25.82
C HIS A 59 -25.54 -4.46 25.88
N ALA A 60 -26.86 -4.61 25.93
CA ALA A 60 -27.79 -3.48 26.00
C ALA A 60 -27.72 -2.73 27.35
N GLU A 61 -27.14 -3.36 28.39
CA GLU A 61 -26.94 -2.83 29.73
C GLU A 61 -25.82 -1.81 29.85
N ILE A 62 -24.96 -1.67 28.85
CA ILE A 62 -23.83 -0.72 28.88
C ILE A 62 -24.38 0.70 28.92
N GLY A 63 -23.99 1.45 29.97
CA GLY A 63 -24.33 2.84 30.16
C GLY A 63 -23.72 3.80 29.13
N ASN A 64 -23.93 5.09 29.32
CA ASN A 64 -23.39 6.11 28.44
C ASN A 64 -21.85 6.06 28.42
N ILE A 65 -21.27 6.14 27.24
CA ILE A 65 -19.84 6.35 27.04
C ILE A 65 -19.55 7.85 27.23
N ALA A 66 -18.77 8.19 28.26
CA ALA A 66 -18.35 9.56 28.53
C ALA A 66 -17.10 9.97 27.75
N THR A 67 -16.11 9.05 27.64
CA THR A 67 -14.91 9.27 26.85
C THR A 67 -14.60 8.03 26.03
N LEU A 68 -13.98 8.26 24.89
CA LEU A 68 -13.63 7.20 23.95
C LEU A 68 -12.22 7.42 23.43
N LYS A 69 -11.34 6.43 23.63
CA LYS A 69 -10.02 6.37 23.03
C LYS A 69 -9.94 5.14 22.13
N VAL A 70 -9.56 5.34 20.88
CA VAL A 70 -9.39 4.27 19.89
C VAL A 70 -7.99 4.36 19.29
N ARG A 71 -7.39 3.20 19.10
CA ARG A 71 -6.12 3.07 18.37
C ARG A 71 -6.31 2.08 17.22
N PHE A 72 -5.90 2.48 16.02
CA PHE A 72 -5.79 1.62 14.85
C PHE A 72 -4.32 1.21 14.72
N SER A 73 -3.99 0.00 15.17
CA SER A 73 -2.59 -0.46 15.29
C SER A 73 -2.08 -1.18 14.05
N ARG A 74 -2.98 -1.78 13.27
CA ARG A 74 -2.68 -2.51 12.03
C ARG A 74 -3.79 -2.31 11.00
N MET A 75 -3.43 -2.48 9.74
CA MET A 75 -4.41 -2.49 8.64
C MET A 75 -5.18 -3.80 8.64
N VAL A 76 -6.47 -3.72 8.31
CA VAL A 76 -7.35 -4.86 8.02
C VAL A 76 -7.49 -4.93 6.51
N TYR A 77 -7.18 -6.07 5.92
CA TYR A 77 -7.33 -6.28 4.48
C TYR A 77 -8.71 -6.85 4.14
N LEU A 78 -9.13 -6.67 2.90
CA LEU A 78 -10.33 -7.35 2.41
C LEU A 78 -10.13 -8.87 2.46
N GLY A 79 -11.15 -9.58 2.94
CA GLY A 79 -11.10 -11.04 3.14
C GLY A 79 -10.49 -11.48 4.48
N ASP A 80 -9.85 -10.58 5.25
CA ASP A 80 -9.41 -10.89 6.62
C ASP A 80 -10.61 -11.26 7.49
N GLU A 81 -10.48 -12.31 8.29
CA GLU A 81 -11.45 -12.63 9.34
C GLU A 81 -11.13 -11.82 10.59
N VAL A 82 -11.98 -10.84 10.87
CA VAL A 82 -11.83 -9.93 12.01
C VAL A 82 -12.65 -10.47 13.17
N GLU A 83 -12.00 -10.70 14.29
CA GLU A 83 -12.62 -11.15 15.54
C GLU A 83 -12.77 -9.99 16.52
N ALA A 84 -13.92 -9.89 17.16
CA ALA A 84 -14.23 -8.90 18.20
C ALA A 84 -14.25 -9.53 19.58
N ASP A 85 -13.64 -8.87 20.56
CA ASP A 85 -13.66 -9.25 21.98
C ASP A 85 -13.83 -8.06 22.90
N ILE A 86 -14.57 -8.27 24.00
CA ILE A 86 -14.55 -7.40 25.18
C ILE A 86 -13.47 -7.96 26.10
N THR A 87 -12.47 -7.16 26.44
CA THR A 87 -11.37 -7.55 27.34
C THR A 87 -11.61 -7.12 28.78
N GLU A 88 -12.44 -6.08 28.99
CA GLU A 88 -12.85 -5.61 30.31
C GLU A 88 -14.21 -4.92 30.22
N LEU A 89 -15.11 -5.23 31.13
CA LEU A 89 -16.38 -4.54 31.29
C LEU A 89 -16.68 -4.38 32.79
N THR A 90 -16.68 -3.14 33.27
CA THR A 90 -17.03 -2.77 34.64
C THR A 90 -18.12 -1.69 34.61
N ALA A 91 -18.55 -1.25 35.77
CA ALA A 91 -19.54 -0.13 35.89
C ALA A 91 -18.99 1.19 35.26
N THR A 92 -17.66 1.37 35.18
CA THR A 92 -17.04 2.64 34.76
C THR A 92 -16.13 2.50 33.52
N THR A 93 -15.85 1.29 33.06
CA THR A 93 -14.87 1.07 32.00
C THR A 93 -15.33 -0.03 31.04
N LEU A 94 -15.20 0.25 29.75
CA LEU A 94 -15.27 -0.75 28.68
C LEU A 94 -13.95 -0.77 27.95
N ARG A 95 -13.33 -1.96 27.86
CA ARG A 95 -12.20 -2.22 26.96
C ARG A 95 -12.60 -3.30 25.97
N ALA A 96 -12.36 -3.03 24.71
CA ALA A 96 -12.64 -3.97 23.63
C ALA A 96 -11.55 -3.90 22.57
N ARG A 97 -11.42 -4.97 21.79
CA ARG A 97 -10.47 -5.06 20.69
C ARG A 97 -11.07 -5.77 19.49
N ALA A 98 -10.51 -5.47 18.32
CA ALA A 98 -10.64 -6.34 17.17
C ALA A 98 -9.26 -6.91 16.82
N SER A 99 -9.21 -8.17 16.41
CA SER A 99 -8.00 -8.89 16.03
C SER A 99 -8.17 -9.65 14.72
N VAL A 100 -7.07 -9.89 14.04
CA VAL A 100 -6.99 -10.77 12.86
C VAL A 100 -5.86 -11.73 13.11
N GLU A 101 -6.12 -13.04 13.02
CA GLU A 101 -5.14 -14.10 13.32
C GLU A 101 -4.49 -13.91 14.70
N GLY A 102 -5.28 -13.47 15.70
CA GLY A 102 -4.81 -13.19 17.06
C GLY A 102 -4.00 -11.88 17.23
N VAL A 103 -3.71 -11.16 16.16
CA VAL A 103 -3.02 -9.86 16.20
C VAL A 103 -4.02 -8.72 16.35
N GLU A 104 -3.87 -7.89 17.39
CA GLU A 104 -4.73 -6.72 17.61
C GLU A 104 -4.60 -5.71 16.46
N VAL A 105 -5.73 -5.35 15.87
CA VAL A 105 -5.81 -4.34 14.78
C VAL A 105 -6.49 -3.06 15.26
N ILE A 106 -7.43 -3.16 16.20
CA ILE A 106 -8.10 -2.02 16.85
C ILE A 106 -8.20 -2.29 18.34
N SER A 107 -7.91 -1.28 19.15
CA SER A 107 -8.24 -1.27 20.58
C SER A 107 -9.11 -0.07 20.94
N ILE A 108 -10.06 -0.31 21.85
CA ILE A 108 -10.97 0.66 22.42
C ILE A 108 -10.76 0.71 23.93
N VAL A 109 -10.69 1.93 24.46
CA VAL A 109 -10.82 2.21 25.88
C VAL A 109 -11.88 3.28 26.05
N ALA A 110 -12.99 2.97 26.71
CA ALA A 110 -14.09 3.89 26.97
C ALA A 110 -14.35 4.01 28.48
N ALA A 111 -14.46 5.23 28.96
CA ALA A 111 -15.02 5.48 30.29
C ALA A 111 -16.55 5.56 30.21
N LEU A 112 -17.23 4.84 31.11
CA LEU A 112 -18.67 4.83 31.21
C LEU A 112 -19.08 5.83 32.34
N GLY A 113 -20.08 6.66 32.07
CA GLY A 113 -20.54 7.66 33.05
C GLY A 113 -21.37 8.77 32.42
N PRO A 114 -21.57 9.87 33.15
CA PRO A 114 -22.35 10.99 32.64
C PRO A 114 -21.65 11.68 31.47
N LEU A 115 -22.46 12.12 30.51
CA LEU A 115 -21.97 12.91 29.38
C LEU A 115 -21.50 14.29 29.84
N ALA A 116 -20.43 14.79 29.24
CA ALA A 116 -19.91 16.13 29.50
C ALA A 116 -20.87 17.21 28.92
N PRO A 117 -20.85 18.45 29.43
CA PRO A 117 -21.49 19.57 28.77
C PRO A 117 -20.81 19.83 27.41
N ALA A 118 -21.55 20.50 26.48
CA ALA A 118 -20.99 20.92 25.21
C ALA A 118 -19.73 21.77 25.40
N ALA A 119 -18.66 21.44 24.71
CA ALA A 119 -17.42 22.21 24.74
C ALA A 119 -17.50 23.35 23.72
N GLN A 120 -16.94 24.51 24.07
CA GLN A 120 -16.67 25.54 23.07
C GLN A 120 -15.50 25.07 22.18
N PHE A 121 -15.71 25.12 20.87
CA PHE A 121 -14.70 24.74 19.89
C PHE A 121 -14.12 26.00 19.24
N PRO A 122 -12.81 26.10 19.09
CA PRO A 122 -12.14 27.34 18.68
C PRO A 122 -12.27 27.68 17.20
N ILE A 123 -13.19 27.04 16.47
CA ILE A 123 -13.43 27.35 15.05
C ILE A 123 -14.57 28.38 14.96
N ASP A 124 -14.33 29.37 14.13
CA ASP A 124 -15.37 30.35 13.76
C ASP A 124 -16.57 29.61 13.15
N PRO A 125 -17.77 29.74 13.70
CA PRO A 125 -18.98 29.14 13.13
C PRO A 125 -19.29 29.60 11.69
N SER A 126 -18.72 30.73 11.26
CA SER A 126 -18.83 31.25 9.89
C SER A 126 -17.85 30.62 8.90
N ALA A 127 -16.96 29.70 9.35
CA ALA A 127 -16.06 29.01 8.45
C ALA A 127 -16.84 28.30 7.32
N ASP A 128 -16.33 28.39 6.11
CA ASP A 128 -16.99 27.84 4.91
C ASP A 128 -17.28 26.33 5.06
N LEU A 129 -18.47 25.94 4.63
CA LEU A 129 -18.83 24.53 4.51
C LEU A 129 -18.04 23.90 3.37
N THR A 130 -17.15 22.98 3.68
CA THR A 130 -16.37 22.25 2.68
C THR A 130 -17.32 21.40 1.81
N ALA A 131 -17.33 21.67 0.50
CA ALA A 131 -18.10 20.88 -0.45
C ALA A 131 -17.65 19.42 -0.45
N GLN A 132 -18.62 18.51 -0.58
CA GLN A 132 -18.33 17.08 -0.69
C GLN A 132 -17.46 16.81 -1.93
N ARG A 133 -16.35 16.10 -1.72
CA ARG A 133 -15.38 15.79 -2.76
C ARG A 133 -15.62 14.38 -3.30
N VAL A 134 -15.49 14.21 -4.60
CA VAL A 134 -15.51 12.90 -5.27
C VAL A 134 -14.12 12.28 -5.26
N THR A 135 -13.07 13.11 -5.34
CA THR A 135 -11.67 12.69 -5.30
C THR A 135 -11.00 13.21 -4.04
N ALA A 136 -10.15 12.38 -3.44
CA ALA A 136 -9.36 12.75 -2.27
C ALA A 136 -8.44 13.94 -2.60
N ALA A 137 -8.31 14.88 -1.65
CA ALA A 137 -7.40 16.01 -1.79
C ALA A 137 -5.95 15.52 -1.72
N ASP A 138 -5.15 15.89 -2.69
CA ASP A 138 -3.69 15.72 -2.65
C ASP A 138 -3.09 16.96 -1.98
N VAL A 139 -2.72 16.83 -0.70
CA VAL A 139 -2.27 17.94 0.14
C VAL A 139 -0.85 17.68 0.59
N ALA A 140 0.07 18.59 0.24
CA ALA A 140 1.43 18.52 0.77
C ALA A 140 1.43 18.79 2.30
N LEU A 141 2.30 18.11 3.05
CA LEU A 141 2.32 18.19 4.51
C LEU A 141 2.42 19.63 5.03
N ARG A 142 3.26 20.46 4.39
CA ARG A 142 3.42 21.89 4.72
C ARG A 142 2.16 22.72 4.53
N ASP A 143 1.25 22.29 3.63
CA ASP A 143 0.03 23.02 3.27
C ASP A 143 -1.17 22.57 4.13
N MET A 144 -0.95 21.68 5.11
CA MET A 144 -1.97 21.22 6.05
C MET A 144 -2.09 22.11 7.28
N GLU A 145 -1.07 22.90 7.58
CA GLU A 145 -1.03 23.76 8.75
C GLU A 145 -2.20 24.77 8.73
N ALA A 146 -2.79 25.01 9.88
CA ALA A 146 -3.92 25.92 10.07
C ALA A 146 -5.18 25.60 9.23
N ARG A 147 -5.27 24.46 8.54
CA ARG A 147 -6.52 24.08 7.86
C ARG A 147 -7.63 23.86 8.87
N CYS A 148 -8.74 24.50 8.63
CA CYS A 148 -9.96 24.34 9.41
C CYS A 148 -11.18 24.44 8.48
N GLY A 149 -12.34 24.07 9.00
CA GLY A 149 -13.58 24.17 8.24
C GLY A 149 -14.73 23.35 8.84
N ARG A 150 -15.80 23.27 8.09
CA ARG A 150 -17.03 22.53 8.41
C ARG A 150 -17.29 21.53 7.27
N ILE A 151 -17.78 20.35 7.60
CA ILE A 151 -18.09 19.29 6.64
C ILE A 151 -19.50 18.76 6.94
N ALA A 152 -20.40 18.81 5.96
CA ALA A 152 -21.70 18.15 6.07
C ALA A 152 -21.55 16.63 6.06
N PHE A 153 -22.41 15.92 6.77
CA PHE A 153 -22.45 14.46 6.69
C PHE A 153 -22.87 14.01 5.28
N ALA A 154 -22.25 12.93 4.81
CA ALA A 154 -22.57 12.37 3.49
C ALA A 154 -24.00 11.77 3.44
N THR A 155 -24.51 11.32 4.58
CA THR A 155 -25.84 10.73 4.70
C THR A 155 -26.50 11.17 6.01
N GLU A 156 -27.84 11.09 6.03
CA GLU A 156 -28.63 11.33 7.23
C GLU A 156 -28.22 10.40 8.37
N PRO A 157 -28.14 10.87 9.63
CA PRO A 157 -27.80 10.05 10.80
C PRO A 157 -28.63 8.78 10.95
N ALA A 158 -29.91 8.81 10.54
CA ALA A 158 -30.80 7.66 10.56
C ALA A 158 -30.32 6.50 9.67
N LYS A 159 -29.69 6.81 8.50
CA LYS A 159 -29.14 5.78 7.62
C LYS A 159 -27.92 5.09 8.23
N MET A 160 -27.07 5.86 8.91
CA MET A 160 -25.94 5.31 9.68
C MET A 160 -26.44 4.44 10.83
N ALA A 161 -27.45 4.88 11.56
CA ALA A 161 -28.09 4.12 12.65
C ALA A 161 -28.71 2.80 12.14
N THR A 162 -29.31 2.81 10.96
CA THR A 162 -29.85 1.60 10.33
C THR A 162 -28.75 0.62 9.93
N ALA A 163 -27.61 1.13 9.48
CA ALA A 163 -26.47 0.28 9.08
C ALA A 163 -25.73 -0.30 10.30
N PHE A 164 -25.75 0.40 11.44
CA PHE A 164 -25.06 0.01 12.68
C PHE A 164 -26.00 0.21 13.90
N PRO A 165 -27.06 -0.62 14.02
CA PRO A 165 -28.10 -0.39 15.05
C PRO A 165 -27.59 -0.58 16.48
N GLY A 166 -26.68 -1.51 16.74
CA GLY A 166 -26.06 -1.70 18.04
C GLY A 166 -25.14 -0.53 18.42
N ALA A 167 -24.34 -0.04 17.47
CA ALA A 167 -23.52 1.17 17.67
C ALA A 167 -24.40 2.40 17.93
N ALA A 168 -25.51 2.54 17.20
CA ALA A 168 -26.45 3.65 17.40
C ALA A 168 -27.17 3.58 18.76
N ARG A 169 -27.41 2.37 19.29
CA ARG A 169 -27.95 2.19 20.66
C ARG A 169 -26.96 2.68 21.72
N MET A 170 -25.66 2.39 21.54
CA MET A 170 -24.62 2.78 22.51
C MET A 170 -24.23 4.27 22.43
N LEU A 171 -24.11 4.79 21.21
CA LEU A 171 -23.54 6.12 20.96
C LEU A 171 -24.58 7.17 20.56
N GLY A 172 -25.72 6.75 20.05
CA GLY A 172 -26.69 7.62 19.38
C GLY A 172 -26.39 7.84 17.90
N ALA A 173 -27.46 8.00 17.09
CA ALA A 173 -27.36 8.07 15.62
C ALA A 173 -26.44 9.20 15.12
N HIS A 174 -26.49 10.38 15.73
CA HIS A 174 -25.69 11.52 15.32
C HIS A 174 -24.20 11.33 15.57
N ARG A 175 -23.81 10.71 16.71
CA ARG A 175 -22.40 10.41 17.01
C ARG A 175 -21.85 9.32 16.08
N VAL A 176 -22.67 8.32 15.72
CA VAL A 176 -22.29 7.31 14.72
C VAL A 176 -22.05 7.96 13.35
N ALA A 177 -22.91 8.92 12.95
CA ALA A 177 -22.73 9.67 11.71
C ALA A 177 -21.49 10.59 11.77
N ALA A 178 -21.23 11.24 12.90
CA ALA A 178 -20.02 12.04 13.09
C ALA A 178 -18.73 11.20 13.02
N LEU A 179 -18.74 9.99 13.58
CA LEU A 179 -17.64 9.02 13.39
C LEU A 179 -17.49 8.63 11.91
N GLY A 180 -18.59 8.37 11.21
CA GLY A 180 -18.58 8.14 9.77
C GLY A 180 -18.00 9.33 8.98
N CYS A 181 -18.35 10.56 9.37
CA CYS A 181 -17.79 11.78 8.74
C CYS A 181 -16.30 11.97 9.06
N SER A 182 -15.81 11.48 10.20
CA SER A 182 -14.40 11.61 10.57
C SER A 182 -13.46 10.87 9.60
N THR A 183 -13.87 9.71 9.06
CA THR A 183 -13.07 9.03 8.03
C THR A 183 -13.08 9.80 6.71
N TYR A 184 -14.21 10.43 6.33
CA TYR A 184 -14.24 11.32 5.18
C TYR A 184 -13.29 12.51 5.36
N LEU A 185 -13.30 13.15 6.52
CA LEU A 185 -12.37 14.24 6.82
C LEU A 185 -10.92 13.79 6.59
N VAL A 186 -10.55 12.66 7.18
CA VAL A 186 -9.17 12.14 7.10
C VAL A 186 -8.82 11.67 5.68
N GLY A 187 -9.69 10.90 5.05
CA GLY A 187 -9.42 10.26 3.77
C GLY A 187 -9.57 11.18 2.57
N MET A 188 -10.46 12.18 2.65
CA MET A 188 -10.83 13.00 1.49
C MET A 188 -10.39 14.45 1.59
N VAL A 189 -10.19 15.00 2.81
CA VAL A 189 -9.94 16.44 3.01
C VAL A 189 -8.54 16.71 3.54
N VAL A 190 -8.22 16.22 4.76
CA VAL A 190 -6.92 16.42 5.42
C VAL A 190 -6.61 15.27 6.39
N PRO A 191 -5.48 14.58 6.25
CA PRO A 191 -4.42 14.67 5.25
C PRO A 191 -4.82 14.32 3.80
N GLY A 192 -6.02 13.74 3.55
CA GLY A 192 -6.54 13.46 2.23
C GLY A 192 -5.92 12.21 1.59
N LEU A 193 -5.52 12.28 0.31
CA LEU A 193 -5.09 11.14 -0.51
C LEU A 193 -4.03 10.26 0.17
N HIS A 194 -3.13 10.86 0.90
CA HIS A 194 -2.01 10.17 1.55
C HIS A 194 -2.22 9.92 3.04
N SER A 195 -3.47 9.92 3.51
CA SER A 195 -3.79 9.75 4.92
C SER A 195 -3.59 8.32 5.43
N ILE A 196 -3.27 8.22 6.72
CA ILE A 196 -3.45 7.03 7.56
C ILE A 196 -4.12 7.48 8.84
N PHE A 197 -5.23 6.88 9.19
CA PHE A 197 -5.96 7.12 10.42
C PHE A 197 -5.40 6.20 11.50
N SER A 198 -4.72 6.75 12.53
CA SER A 198 -4.04 5.95 13.55
C SER A 198 -4.78 5.90 14.89
N GLY A 199 -5.69 6.82 15.17
CA GLY A 199 -6.48 6.82 16.39
C GLY A 199 -7.35 8.06 16.58
N LEU A 200 -8.16 8.03 17.64
CA LEU A 200 -8.96 9.16 18.07
C LEU A 200 -9.11 9.17 19.59
N GLU A 201 -9.28 10.34 20.15
CA GLU A 201 -9.65 10.56 21.55
C GLU A 201 -10.79 11.56 21.59
N LEU A 202 -11.95 11.12 22.09
CA LEU A 202 -13.20 11.89 22.11
C LEU A 202 -13.78 11.97 23.51
N VAL A 203 -14.40 13.10 23.79
CA VAL A 203 -15.33 13.32 24.88
C VAL A 203 -16.74 13.35 24.31
N LEU A 204 -17.65 12.55 24.85
CA LEU A 204 -19.03 12.55 24.42
C LEU A 204 -19.80 13.56 25.29
N THR A 205 -20.60 14.41 24.63
CA THR A 205 -21.27 15.52 25.25
C THR A 205 -22.81 15.35 25.21
N ASN A 206 -23.50 16.06 26.06
CA ASN A 206 -24.96 16.09 26.07
C ASN A 206 -25.56 17.11 25.10
N ASP A 207 -24.75 17.58 24.11
CA ASP A 207 -25.20 18.52 23.10
C ASP A 207 -26.38 17.93 22.31
N THR A 208 -27.48 18.63 22.32
CA THR A 208 -28.69 18.31 21.57
C THR A 208 -28.80 19.07 20.25
N ALA A 209 -27.79 19.90 19.89
CA ALA A 209 -27.77 20.58 18.62
C ALA A 209 -27.68 19.52 17.49
N LEU A 210 -28.74 19.46 16.68
CA LEU A 210 -28.91 18.45 15.63
C LEU A 210 -28.25 18.87 14.32
N ALA A 211 -27.08 19.50 14.37
CA ALA A 211 -26.32 19.82 13.19
C ALA A 211 -25.78 18.52 12.54
N SER A 212 -26.02 18.34 11.25
CA SER A 212 -25.49 17.22 10.47
C SER A 212 -24.15 17.58 9.84
N GLU A 213 -23.23 18.08 10.65
CA GLU A 213 -21.91 18.52 10.23
C GLU A 213 -20.82 18.20 11.27
N LEU A 214 -19.58 18.16 10.80
CA LEU A 214 -18.38 18.04 11.60
C LEU A 214 -17.50 19.28 11.38
N GLN A 215 -17.14 19.94 12.46
CA GLN A 215 -16.16 21.04 12.45
C GLN A 215 -14.78 20.44 12.71
N PHE A 216 -13.75 20.99 12.08
CA PHE A 216 -12.38 20.52 12.25
C PHE A 216 -11.35 21.64 12.19
N ALA A 217 -10.22 21.42 12.86
CA ALA A 217 -9.01 22.24 12.74
C ALA A 217 -7.76 21.36 12.88
N VAL A 218 -6.78 21.57 12.01
CA VAL A 218 -5.44 20.99 12.18
C VAL A 218 -4.75 21.78 13.30
N THR A 219 -4.40 21.08 14.39
CA THR A 219 -3.86 21.73 15.61
C THR A 219 -2.37 21.51 15.80
N ALA A 220 -1.81 20.47 15.19
CA ALA A 220 -0.38 20.21 15.25
C ALA A 220 0.08 19.34 14.06
N ILE A 221 1.29 19.63 13.58
CA ILE A 221 2.01 18.83 12.59
C ILE A 221 3.40 18.50 13.14
N ASP A 222 3.73 17.21 13.19
CA ASP A 222 5.09 16.74 13.41
C ASP A 222 5.68 16.31 12.07
N ALA A 223 6.53 17.14 11.49
CA ALA A 223 7.10 16.88 10.17
C ALA A 223 8.04 15.67 10.14
N ARG A 224 8.74 15.38 11.24
CA ARG A 224 9.67 14.23 11.35
C ARG A 224 8.94 12.89 11.22
N PHE A 225 7.81 12.77 11.89
CA PHE A 225 6.98 11.56 11.85
C PHE A 225 5.79 11.68 10.90
N ARG A 226 5.67 12.82 10.21
CA ARG A 226 4.55 13.13 9.31
C ARG A 226 3.17 12.96 9.99
N ARG A 227 3.13 13.20 11.31
CA ARG A 227 1.91 13.10 12.12
C ARG A 227 1.12 14.40 12.01
N VAL A 228 -0.18 14.27 11.82
CA VAL A 228 -1.12 15.40 11.75
C VAL A 228 -2.21 15.17 12.79
N LYS A 229 -2.34 16.10 13.73
CA LYS A 229 -3.36 16.08 14.76
C LYS A 229 -4.49 17.03 14.36
N ILE A 230 -5.72 16.52 14.35
CA ILE A 230 -6.89 17.25 13.91
C ILE A 230 -7.90 17.30 15.06
N ALA A 231 -8.21 18.50 15.55
CA ALA A 231 -9.34 18.69 16.48
C ALA A 231 -10.64 18.58 15.71
N ILE A 232 -11.65 17.97 16.33
CA ILE A 232 -12.99 17.84 15.78
C ILE A 232 -14.05 18.21 16.81
N ASN A 233 -15.18 18.76 16.32
CA ASN A 233 -16.39 19.00 17.06
C ASN A 233 -17.60 18.65 16.19
N GLY A 234 -18.54 17.91 16.74
CA GLY A 234 -19.74 17.47 16.04
C GLY A 234 -20.89 17.24 17.01
N PRO A 235 -22.07 16.81 16.53
CA PRO A 235 -23.21 16.60 17.38
C PRO A 235 -22.94 15.53 18.42
N GLY A 236 -22.86 15.98 19.68
CA GLY A 236 -22.67 15.14 20.84
C GLY A 236 -21.28 14.59 21.06
N LEU A 237 -20.22 15.08 20.36
CA LEU A 237 -18.84 14.69 20.58
C LEU A 237 -17.86 15.82 20.24
N SER A 238 -16.72 15.83 20.94
CA SER A 238 -15.59 16.68 20.61
C SER A 238 -14.29 15.96 20.98
N GLY A 239 -13.16 16.38 20.39
CA GLY A 239 -11.87 15.79 20.69
C GLY A 239 -10.89 15.92 19.53
N HIS A 240 -10.06 14.89 19.34
CA HIS A 240 -9.06 14.94 18.25
C HIS A 240 -8.85 13.58 17.59
N LEU A 241 -8.39 13.67 16.35
CA LEU A 241 -7.97 12.55 15.52
C LEU A 241 -6.45 12.57 15.41
N ASP A 242 -5.84 11.40 15.53
CA ASP A 242 -4.43 11.17 15.26
C ASP A 242 -4.29 10.53 13.89
N THR A 243 -3.55 11.20 13.01
CA THR A 243 -3.37 10.78 11.63
C THR A 243 -1.91 10.90 11.20
N PHE A 244 -1.56 10.23 10.11
CA PHE A 244 -0.29 10.44 9.42
C PHE A 244 -0.55 10.79 7.96
N SER A 245 0.34 11.62 7.40
CA SER A 245 0.45 11.85 5.97
C SER A 245 1.59 11.00 5.43
N ARG A 246 1.29 9.85 4.82
CA ARG A 246 2.32 8.98 4.23
C ARG A 246 3.04 9.69 3.08
N VAL A 247 4.23 9.20 2.76
CA VAL A 247 4.95 9.67 1.58
C VAL A 247 4.15 9.29 0.32
N PRO A 248 3.99 10.21 -0.65
CA PRO A 248 3.42 9.87 -1.95
C PRO A 248 4.17 8.71 -2.63
N PRO A 249 3.52 7.97 -3.56
CA PRO A 249 4.21 6.98 -4.36
C PRO A 249 5.45 7.55 -5.04
N VAL A 250 6.54 6.77 -5.06
CA VAL A 250 7.81 7.22 -5.62
C VAL A 250 7.74 7.19 -7.15
N ALA A 251 7.75 8.37 -7.77
CA ALA A 251 7.90 8.48 -9.21
C ALA A 251 9.33 8.10 -9.62
N GLN A 252 9.46 7.28 -10.65
CA GLN A 252 10.77 6.97 -11.22
C GLN A 252 11.24 8.07 -12.18
N LEU A 253 12.54 8.11 -12.40
CA LEU A 253 13.17 9.11 -13.26
C LEU A 253 12.51 9.13 -14.65
N PRO A 254 12.14 10.31 -15.20
CA PRO A 254 11.69 10.43 -16.57
C PRO A 254 12.76 9.95 -17.56
N ILE A 255 12.34 9.37 -18.70
CA ILE A 255 13.28 8.83 -19.69
C ILE A 255 14.25 9.92 -20.23
N ALA A 256 13.81 11.16 -20.34
CA ALA A 256 14.67 12.27 -20.77
C ALA A 256 15.85 12.47 -19.80
N GLN A 257 15.60 12.36 -18.49
CA GLN A 257 16.67 12.43 -17.49
C GLN A 257 17.51 11.13 -17.46
N ALA A 258 16.89 9.97 -17.67
CA ALA A 258 17.62 8.71 -17.77
C ALA A 258 18.64 8.76 -18.94
N ALA A 259 18.28 9.39 -20.05
CA ALA A 259 19.12 9.56 -21.25
C ALA A 259 20.38 10.43 -20.99
N GLU A 260 20.39 11.26 -19.96
CA GLU A 260 21.58 12.04 -19.57
C GLU A 260 22.71 11.15 -19.02
N HIS A 261 22.38 9.91 -18.64
CA HIS A 261 23.30 8.98 -17.97
C HIS A 261 23.78 7.80 -18.85
N VAL A 262 23.25 7.67 -20.07
CA VAL A 262 23.57 6.58 -21.00
C VAL A 262 23.93 7.12 -22.38
N ALA A 263 24.84 6.45 -23.09
CA ALA A 263 25.12 6.80 -24.48
C ALA A 263 23.95 6.33 -25.39
N ARG A 264 23.73 7.03 -26.49
CA ARG A 264 22.56 6.83 -27.38
C ARG A 264 22.37 5.40 -27.85
N ASP A 265 23.46 4.67 -28.11
CA ASP A 265 23.47 3.30 -28.63
C ASP A 265 24.12 2.32 -27.65
N GLU A 266 24.25 2.69 -26.36
CA GLU A 266 24.91 1.88 -25.34
C GLU A 266 24.30 0.47 -25.20
N PHE A 267 22.98 0.36 -25.41
CA PHE A 267 22.22 -0.87 -25.31
C PHE A 267 21.55 -1.28 -26.65
N GLY A 268 22.01 -0.78 -27.78
CA GLY A 268 21.38 -0.96 -29.11
C GLY A 268 21.19 -2.42 -29.52
N THR A 269 22.02 -3.35 -29.04
CA THR A 269 21.90 -4.80 -29.32
C THR A 269 20.99 -5.53 -28.32
N THR A 270 20.48 -4.85 -27.30
CA THR A 270 19.69 -5.45 -26.21
C THR A 270 18.22 -5.52 -26.59
N THR A 271 17.61 -6.70 -26.43
CA THR A 271 16.16 -6.89 -26.28
C THR A 271 15.89 -7.37 -24.86
N ALA A 272 15.38 -6.48 -24.02
CA ALA A 272 15.19 -6.74 -22.59
C ALA A 272 13.73 -7.11 -22.27
N LEU A 273 13.53 -8.30 -21.69
CA LEU A 273 12.27 -8.68 -21.04
C LEU A 273 12.32 -8.23 -19.58
N VAL A 274 11.52 -7.21 -19.23
CA VAL A 274 11.49 -6.63 -17.88
C VAL A 274 10.22 -7.08 -17.16
N VAL A 275 10.33 -8.13 -16.36
CA VAL A 275 9.22 -8.68 -15.59
C VAL A 275 8.97 -7.83 -14.33
N GLY A 276 7.75 -7.29 -14.20
CA GLY A 276 7.44 -6.26 -13.21
C GLY A 276 7.95 -4.88 -13.62
N GLY A 277 8.02 -4.61 -14.95
CA GLY A 277 8.53 -3.38 -15.52
C GLY A 277 7.57 -2.18 -15.50
N SER A 278 6.33 -2.35 -15.01
CA SER A 278 5.31 -1.30 -15.04
C SER A 278 5.52 -0.19 -14.01
N ARG A 279 6.39 -0.37 -13.02
CA ARG A 279 6.70 0.59 -11.95
C ARG A 279 8.02 0.29 -11.25
N GLY A 280 8.45 1.20 -10.36
CA GLY A 280 9.61 1.00 -9.48
C GLY A 280 10.90 0.72 -10.23
N LEU A 281 11.74 -0.18 -9.71
CA LEU A 281 13.05 -0.49 -10.32
C LEU A 281 12.92 -1.06 -11.74
N GLY A 282 11.85 -1.81 -12.03
CA GLY A 282 11.61 -2.34 -13.37
C GLY A 282 11.30 -1.23 -14.38
N GLU A 283 10.50 -0.23 -14.01
CA GLU A 283 10.25 0.96 -14.84
C GLU A 283 11.55 1.72 -15.12
N LEU A 284 12.36 1.96 -14.09
CA LEU A 284 13.65 2.65 -14.26
C LEU A 284 14.58 1.86 -15.19
N THR A 285 14.68 0.54 -14.99
CA THR A 285 15.50 -0.35 -15.85
C THR A 285 15.05 -0.28 -17.32
N ALA A 286 13.74 -0.35 -17.56
CA ALA A 286 13.16 -0.25 -18.90
C ALA A 286 13.52 1.09 -19.56
N LYS A 287 13.41 2.20 -18.82
CA LYS A 287 13.75 3.54 -19.33
C LYS A 287 15.25 3.70 -19.62
N LEU A 288 16.13 3.18 -18.76
CA LEU A 288 17.59 3.21 -18.99
C LEU A 288 17.96 2.47 -20.26
N ILE A 289 17.45 1.26 -20.46
CA ILE A 289 17.75 0.44 -21.63
C ILE A 289 17.19 1.11 -22.90
N ALA A 290 15.97 1.60 -22.88
CA ALA A 290 15.34 2.28 -24.01
C ALA A 290 16.06 3.59 -24.37
N ALA A 291 16.50 4.37 -23.36
CA ALA A 291 17.28 5.60 -23.58
C ALA A 291 18.63 5.32 -24.25
N GLY A 292 19.25 4.18 -23.97
CA GLY A 292 20.47 3.71 -24.63
C GLY A 292 20.22 2.91 -25.90
N GLY A 293 19.06 3.03 -26.57
CA GLY A 293 18.79 2.44 -27.89
C GLY A 293 18.31 0.98 -27.86
N GLY A 294 18.18 0.36 -26.69
CA GLY A 294 17.70 -1.01 -26.56
C GLY A 294 16.20 -1.14 -26.76
N ARG A 295 15.74 -2.31 -27.20
CA ARG A 295 14.33 -2.68 -27.24
C ARG A 295 13.89 -3.21 -25.89
N VAL A 296 12.69 -2.83 -25.44
CA VAL A 296 12.17 -3.26 -24.14
C VAL A 296 10.82 -3.97 -24.30
N ILE A 297 10.61 -5.00 -23.50
CA ILE A 297 9.33 -5.69 -23.34
C ILE A 297 8.96 -5.57 -21.87
N VAL A 298 8.01 -4.71 -21.56
CA VAL A 298 7.55 -4.46 -20.20
C VAL A 298 6.40 -5.40 -19.87
N THR A 299 6.43 -6.03 -18.67
CA THR A 299 5.31 -6.86 -18.26
C THR A 299 4.54 -6.27 -17.09
N TYR A 300 3.27 -6.66 -16.99
CA TYR A 300 2.38 -6.38 -15.86
C TYR A 300 1.56 -7.61 -15.48
N ALA A 301 1.25 -7.78 -14.20
CA ALA A 301 0.28 -8.77 -13.74
C ALA A 301 -1.13 -8.16 -13.59
N SER A 302 -1.24 -6.98 -12.97
CA SER A 302 -2.52 -6.34 -12.66
C SER A 302 -2.60 -4.85 -13.05
N GLY A 303 -1.53 -4.20 -13.42
CA GLY A 303 -1.49 -2.76 -13.69
C GLY A 303 -1.23 -2.43 -15.14
N LYS A 304 -2.14 -2.80 -16.06
CA LYS A 304 -1.99 -2.51 -17.50
C LYS A 304 -1.76 -1.02 -17.78
N ALA A 305 -2.54 -0.15 -17.16
CA ALA A 305 -2.41 1.30 -17.35
C ALA A 305 -1.02 1.83 -16.96
N ASP A 306 -0.39 1.25 -15.94
CA ASP A 306 0.98 1.61 -15.56
C ASP A 306 2.00 1.17 -16.63
N ALA A 307 1.85 -0.04 -17.16
CA ALA A 307 2.71 -0.55 -18.22
C ALA A 307 2.53 0.26 -19.52
N ASP A 308 1.27 0.59 -19.89
CA ASP A 308 0.97 1.42 -21.04
C ASP A 308 1.56 2.84 -20.90
N ARG A 309 1.56 3.43 -19.69
CA ARG A 309 2.19 4.72 -19.40
C ARG A 309 3.70 4.66 -19.63
N VAL A 310 4.37 3.61 -19.14
CA VAL A 310 5.81 3.42 -19.35
C VAL A 310 6.12 3.25 -20.83
N ALA A 311 5.33 2.45 -21.54
CA ALA A 311 5.51 2.23 -22.98
C ALA A 311 5.26 3.52 -23.79
N ALA A 312 4.24 4.30 -23.45
CA ALA A 312 3.95 5.57 -24.10
C ALA A 312 5.10 6.58 -23.88
N GLU A 313 5.67 6.66 -22.68
CA GLU A 313 6.82 7.53 -22.39
C GLU A 313 8.05 7.11 -23.20
N ILE A 314 8.36 5.80 -23.25
CA ILE A 314 9.48 5.27 -24.06
C ILE A 314 9.26 5.53 -25.56
N SER A 315 8.06 5.28 -26.06
CA SER A 315 7.71 5.51 -27.50
C SER A 315 7.73 7.00 -27.84
N GLY A 316 7.25 7.86 -26.97
CA GLY A 316 7.31 9.32 -27.11
C GLY A 316 8.75 9.86 -27.15
N TRP A 317 9.70 9.15 -26.54
CA TRP A 317 11.13 9.43 -26.62
C TRP A 317 11.76 8.93 -27.93
N GLY A 318 11.05 8.10 -28.71
CA GLY A 318 11.55 7.45 -29.93
C GLY A 318 12.13 6.05 -29.70
N GLY A 319 12.00 5.50 -28.48
CA GLY A 319 12.41 4.14 -28.14
C GLY A 319 11.37 3.09 -28.54
N SER A 320 11.72 1.82 -28.43
CA SER A 320 10.86 0.66 -28.72
C SER A 320 10.44 -0.05 -27.45
N CYS A 321 9.14 -0.12 -27.19
CA CYS A 321 8.58 -0.80 -26.02
C CYS A 321 7.32 -1.58 -26.37
N ASP A 322 7.35 -2.91 -26.15
CA ASP A 322 6.17 -3.77 -26.18
C ASP A 322 5.62 -3.96 -24.74
N VAL A 323 4.32 -4.21 -24.63
CA VAL A 323 3.67 -4.49 -23.33
C VAL A 323 2.99 -5.84 -23.40
N ILE A 324 3.26 -6.73 -22.44
CA ILE A 324 2.59 -8.02 -22.32
C ILE A 324 2.07 -8.26 -20.90
N ALA A 325 0.94 -8.97 -20.79
CA ALA A 325 0.49 -9.49 -19.50
C ALA A 325 1.35 -10.68 -19.10
N TYR A 326 1.82 -10.69 -17.83
CA TYR A 326 2.59 -11.79 -17.28
C TYR A 326 2.38 -11.91 -15.76
N ASP A 327 1.79 -13.02 -15.32
CA ASP A 327 1.69 -13.39 -13.90
C ASP A 327 2.65 -14.56 -13.62
N VAL A 328 3.60 -14.34 -12.73
CA VAL A 328 4.65 -15.33 -12.39
C VAL A 328 4.10 -16.63 -11.83
N ARG A 329 2.86 -16.64 -11.33
CA ARG A 329 2.17 -17.81 -10.78
C ARG A 329 1.54 -18.70 -11.85
N GLN A 330 1.52 -18.22 -13.11
CA GLN A 330 0.92 -18.95 -14.23
C GLN A 330 2.01 -19.59 -15.11
N ALA A 331 1.61 -20.51 -15.98
CA ALA A 331 2.53 -21.17 -16.92
C ALA A 331 3.21 -20.16 -17.85
N ALA A 332 4.54 -20.06 -17.76
CA ALA A 332 5.34 -19.06 -18.48
C ALA A 332 5.28 -19.23 -19.99
N ASP A 333 5.33 -20.46 -20.51
CA ASP A 333 5.36 -20.73 -21.95
C ASP A 333 4.19 -20.10 -22.70
N ARG A 334 2.97 -20.28 -22.16
CA ARG A 334 1.74 -19.71 -22.76
C ARG A 334 1.75 -18.19 -22.78
N GLN A 335 2.23 -17.58 -21.71
CA GLN A 335 2.27 -16.12 -21.59
C GLN A 335 3.31 -15.49 -22.50
N LEU A 336 4.42 -16.19 -22.76
CA LEU A 336 5.48 -15.74 -23.64
C LEU A 336 5.20 -16.03 -25.14
N GLU A 337 4.12 -16.74 -25.50
CA GLU A 337 3.73 -16.95 -26.91
C GLU A 337 3.47 -15.64 -27.65
N SER A 338 3.02 -14.60 -26.93
CA SER A 338 2.75 -13.26 -27.49
C SER A 338 4.02 -12.42 -27.75
N LEU A 339 5.21 -12.91 -27.40
CA LEU A 339 6.46 -12.20 -27.64
C LEU A 339 6.73 -12.06 -29.14
N LYS A 340 6.90 -10.83 -29.61
CA LYS A 340 7.25 -10.51 -30.99
C LYS A 340 8.75 -10.58 -31.24
N HIS A 341 9.53 -10.42 -30.18
CA HIS A 341 10.99 -10.36 -30.25
C HIS A 341 11.63 -11.29 -29.24
N THR A 342 12.69 -11.97 -29.63
CA THR A 342 13.47 -12.82 -28.76
C THR A 342 14.25 -12.00 -27.74
N PRO A 343 14.06 -12.20 -26.43
CA PRO A 343 14.84 -11.50 -25.44
C PRO A 343 16.30 -11.98 -25.40
N THR A 344 17.23 -11.06 -25.35
CA THR A 344 18.65 -11.32 -25.06
C THR A 344 18.98 -11.16 -23.60
N GLN A 345 18.15 -10.35 -22.89
CA GLN A 345 18.28 -10.10 -21.46
C GLN A 345 16.93 -10.20 -20.76
N LEU A 346 16.96 -10.73 -19.54
CA LEU A 346 15.82 -10.85 -18.63
C LEU A 346 16.10 -10.10 -17.33
N TYR A 347 15.21 -9.20 -16.92
CA TYR A 347 15.24 -8.51 -15.63
C TYR A 347 14.00 -8.89 -14.81
N TYR A 348 14.21 -9.40 -13.61
CA TYR A 348 13.13 -9.98 -12.80
C TYR A 348 12.78 -9.13 -11.57
N PHE A 349 11.75 -8.29 -11.65
CA PHE A 349 11.28 -7.45 -10.54
C PHE A 349 9.91 -7.84 -9.99
N ALA A 350 9.37 -8.98 -10.40
CA ALA A 350 8.12 -9.47 -9.84
C ALA A 350 8.26 -9.78 -8.35
N THR A 351 7.35 -9.27 -7.55
CA THR A 351 7.36 -9.43 -6.10
C THR A 351 5.93 -9.31 -5.54
N PRO A 352 5.53 -10.14 -4.56
CA PRO A 352 4.30 -9.90 -3.81
C PRO A 352 4.51 -8.76 -2.79
N PRO A 353 3.47 -8.33 -2.05
CA PRO A 353 3.65 -7.42 -0.93
C PRO A 353 4.63 -8.00 0.10
N ILE A 354 5.72 -7.26 0.37
CA ILE A 354 6.82 -7.75 1.22
C ILE A 354 6.47 -7.58 2.71
N ALA A 355 5.87 -6.44 3.09
CA ALA A 355 5.52 -6.15 4.47
C ALA A 355 4.11 -6.66 4.78
N LYS A 356 4.00 -7.86 5.30
CA LYS A 356 2.73 -8.47 5.73
C LYS A 356 2.65 -8.56 7.25
N ARG A 357 1.40 -8.50 7.78
CA ARG A 357 1.13 -8.85 9.17
C ARG A 357 1.38 -10.35 9.36
N LYS A 358 1.95 -10.72 10.49
CA LYS A 358 2.08 -12.12 10.90
C LYS A 358 1.87 -12.28 12.41
N PRO A 359 1.19 -13.35 12.83
CA PRO A 359 0.90 -13.61 14.25
C PRO A 359 2.09 -14.18 15.03
N ALA A 360 3.07 -14.73 14.33
CA ALA A 360 4.22 -15.43 14.92
C ALA A 360 5.56 -14.97 14.34
N LEU A 361 6.66 -15.47 14.88
CA LEU A 361 8.00 -15.24 14.36
C LEU A 361 8.16 -15.69 12.90
N PHE A 362 7.44 -16.75 12.51
CA PHE A 362 7.50 -17.37 11.20
C PHE A 362 6.11 -17.74 10.72
N ALA A 363 5.84 -17.53 9.41
CA ALA A 363 4.58 -17.85 8.74
C ALA A 363 4.86 -18.69 7.48
N THR A 364 4.46 -19.97 7.51
CA THR A 364 4.69 -20.91 6.40
C THR A 364 4.07 -20.43 5.10
N GLU A 365 2.85 -19.91 5.15
CA GLU A 365 2.13 -19.42 3.98
C GLU A 365 2.84 -18.22 3.31
N GLN A 366 3.49 -17.38 4.12
CA GLN A 366 4.30 -16.27 3.58
C GLN A 366 5.57 -16.77 2.90
N LEU A 367 6.22 -17.81 3.47
CA LEU A 367 7.37 -18.42 2.85
C LEU A 367 7.00 -19.09 1.52
N GLU A 368 5.90 -19.82 1.47
CA GLU A 368 5.39 -20.47 0.27
C GLU A 368 5.09 -19.43 -0.82
N GLU A 369 4.41 -18.35 -0.48
CA GLU A 369 4.16 -17.26 -1.43
C GLU A 369 5.46 -16.61 -1.93
N PHE A 370 6.41 -16.34 -1.05
CA PHE A 370 7.70 -15.78 -1.48
C PHE A 370 8.49 -16.76 -2.35
N ASN A 371 8.48 -18.06 -2.06
CA ASN A 371 9.13 -19.08 -2.89
C ASN A 371 8.46 -19.18 -4.26
N GLU A 372 7.12 -19.14 -4.33
CA GLU A 372 6.40 -19.11 -5.60
C GLU A 372 6.85 -17.95 -6.50
N PHE A 373 7.13 -16.76 -5.92
CA PHE A 373 7.62 -15.62 -6.68
C PHE A 373 9.12 -15.70 -6.96
N TYR A 374 9.95 -15.98 -5.95
CA TYR A 374 11.40 -15.75 -6.05
C TYR A 374 12.22 -16.97 -6.48
N ALA A 375 11.65 -18.17 -6.36
CA ALA A 375 12.27 -19.40 -6.82
C ALA A 375 11.51 -20.00 -8.01
N ASP A 376 10.30 -20.48 -7.80
CA ASP A 376 9.55 -21.24 -8.80
C ASP A 376 9.16 -20.39 -10.02
N GLY A 377 8.65 -19.18 -9.79
CA GLY A 377 8.28 -18.25 -10.85
C GLY A 377 9.48 -17.77 -11.66
N PHE A 378 10.61 -17.56 -11.02
CA PHE A 378 11.85 -17.20 -11.69
C PHE A 378 12.38 -18.38 -12.55
N LEU A 379 12.42 -19.59 -12.00
CA LEU A 379 12.84 -20.79 -12.74
C LEU A 379 11.97 -21.01 -13.98
N ARG A 380 10.65 -21.07 -13.82
CA ARG A 380 9.72 -21.26 -14.94
C ARG A 380 9.90 -20.23 -16.04
N LEU A 381 10.12 -18.97 -15.66
CA LEU A 381 10.32 -17.89 -16.60
C LEU A 381 11.64 -18.03 -17.38
N VAL A 382 12.75 -18.28 -16.66
CA VAL A 382 14.07 -18.44 -17.31
C VAL A 382 14.07 -19.60 -18.27
N GLU A 383 13.52 -20.75 -17.89
CA GLU A 383 13.41 -21.92 -18.76
C GLU A 383 12.59 -21.62 -20.03
N ALA A 384 11.42 -20.95 -19.87
CA ALA A 384 10.58 -20.59 -21.00
C ALA A 384 11.22 -19.55 -21.93
N ALA A 385 11.91 -18.56 -21.36
CA ALA A 385 12.63 -17.55 -22.14
C ALA A 385 13.85 -18.14 -22.85
N LEU A 386 14.58 -19.05 -22.20
CA LEU A 386 15.77 -19.69 -22.76
C LEU A 386 15.41 -20.58 -23.97
N ARG A 387 14.26 -21.29 -23.90
CA ARG A 387 13.77 -22.05 -25.09
C ARG A 387 13.52 -21.16 -26.31
N ARG A 388 13.31 -19.86 -26.12
CA ARG A 388 13.11 -18.87 -27.18
C ARG A 388 14.38 -18.11 -27.57
N ALA A 389 15.47 -18.24 -26.81
CA ALA A 389 16.72 -17.52 -26.97
C ALA A 389 17.84 -18.45 -27.47
N PRO A 390 17.88 -18.80 -28.77
CA PRO A 390 18.83 -19.78 -29.30
C PRO A 390 20.31 -19.36 -29.14
N ASN A 391 20.54 -18.05 -29.03
CA ASN A 391 21.90 -17.50 -28.84
C ASN A 391 22.25 -17.32 -27.36
N GLY A 392 21.38 -17.81 -26.43
CA GLY A 392 21.56 -17.68 -25.01
C GLY A 392 20.85 -16.46 -24.39
N LEU A 393 20.77 -16.46 -23.08
CA LEU A 393 20.05 -15.48 -22.28
C LEU A 393 20.89 -15.00 -21.09
N ALA A 394 21.01 -13.69 -20.89
CA ALA A 394 21.49 -13.11 -19.65
C ALA A 394 20.31 -12.78 -18.74
N ALA A 395 20.31 -13.24 -17.49
CA ALA A 395 19.24 -13.00 -16.53
C ALA A 395 19.75 -12.23 -15.30
N PHE A 396 19.02 -11.19 -14.90
CA PHE A 396 19.25 -10.46 -13.65
C PHE A 396 18.25 -10.91 -12.59
N TYR A 397 18.78 -11.38 -11.45
CA TYR A 397 18.02 -11.72 -10.26
C TYR A 397 18.31 -10.71 -9.15
N PRO A 398 17.36 -9.84 -8.79
CA PRO A 398 17.51 -8.92 -7.66
C PRO A 398 17.36 -9.66 -6.35
N SER A 399 18.46 -9.94 -5.66
CA SER A 399 18.47 -10.38 -4.28
C SER A 399 18.37 -9.17 -3.34
N SER A 400 18.59 -9.37 -2.06
CA SER A 400 18.44 -8.33 -1.05
C SER A 400 19.55 -8.41 0.00
N VAL A 401 20.00 -7.26 0.49
CA VAL A 401 20.86 -7.19 1.69
C VAL A 401 20.23 -7.88 2.91
N TYR A 402 18.90 -8.06 2.91
CA TYR A 402 18.19 -8.76 3.99
C TYR A 402 18.56 -10.25 4.11
N VAL A 403 19.15 -10.87 3.08
CA VAL A 403 19.75 -12.21 3.19
C VAL A 403 20.86 -12.22 4.23
N GLN A 404 21.63 -11.14 4.34
CA GLN A 404 22.71 -10.98 5.32
C GLN A 404 22.23 -10.32 6.62
N ASP A 405 21.51 -9.21 6.53
CA ASP A 405 21.15 -8.36 7.67
C ASP A 405 20.03 -8.93 8.53
N ARG A 406 19.16 -9.75 7.97
CA ARG A 406 18.06 -10.45 8.64
C ARG A 406 17.24 -9.57 9.58
N PRO A 407 16.62 -8.49 9.08
CA PRO A 407 15.83 -7.61 9.93
C PRO A 407 14.62 -8.35 10.52
N ARG A 408 14.15 -7.89 11.68
CA ARG A 408 12.98 -8.48 12.34
C ARG A 408 11.77 -8.50 11.40
N ASN A 409 10.98 -9.56 11.46
CA ASN A 409 9.77 -9.79 10.67
C ASN A 409 9.99 -9.95 9.15
N MET A 410 11.23 -10.22 8.70
CA MET A 410 11.59 -10.44 7.28
C MET A 410 12.26 -11.80 7.05
N VAL A 411 12.03 -12.77 7.95
CA VAL A 411 12.69 -14.08 7.90
C VAL A 411 12.33 -14.83 6.62
N GLU A 412 11.04 -14.93 6.29
CA GLU A 412 10.52 -15.66 5.12
C GLU A 412 11.02 -15.03 3.82
N TYR A 413 11.02 -13.69 3.75
CA TYR A 413 11.56 -12.96 2.61
C TYR A 413 13.06 -13.22 2.43
N ALA A 414 13.85 -13.14 3.51
CA ALA A 414 15.29 -13.38 3.48
C ALA A 414 15.61 -14.83 3.08
N MET A 415 14.87 -15.82 3.63
CA MET A 415 15.02 -17.25 3.30
C MET A 415 14.73 -17.50 1.82
N SER A 416 13.64 -16.96 1.30
CA SER A 416 13.25 -17.15 -0.09
C SER A 416 14.22 -16.46 -1.06
N LYS A 417 14.75 -15.28 -0.73
CA LYS A 417 15.80 -14.64 -1.52
C LYS A 417 17.11 -15.44 -1.51
N ALA A 418 17.50 -16.01 -0.36
CA ALA A 418 18.66 -16.89 -0.27
C ALA A 418 18.48 -18.18 -1.09
N ALA A 419 17.30 -18.79 -1.06
CA ALA A 419 16.96 -19.93 -1.89
C ALA A 419 17.08 -19.59 -3.40
N GLY A 420 16.60 -18.41 -3.80
CA GLY A 420 16.76 -17.91 -5.17
C GLY A 420 18.22 -17.68 -5.59
N GLU A 421 19.10 -17.20 -4.69
CA GLU A 421 20.55 -17.08 -4.98
C GLU A 421 21.18 -18.46 -5.26
N ILE A 422 20.82 -19.48 -4.46
CA ILE A 422 21.29 -20.87 -4.66
C ILE A 422 20.78 -21.39 -6.00
N LEU A 423 19.48 -21.22 -6.28
CA LEU A 423 18.87 -21.62 -7.54
C LEU A 423 19.57 -20.97 -8.75
N CYS A 424 19.85 -19.67 -8.71
CA CYS A 424 20.57 -18.95 -9.75
C CYS A 424 21.96 -19.57 -10.02
N SER A 425 22.68 -19.93 -8.95
CA SER A 425 24.00 -20.58 -9.06
C SER A 425 23.90 -21.94 -9.74
N GLU A 426 22.90 -22.76 -9.39
CA GLU A 426 22.69 -24.08 -10.01
C GLU A 426 22.27 -23.95 -11.48
N MET A 427 21.37 -23.04 -11.80
CA MET A 427 20.93 -22.79 -13.17
C MET A 427 22.09 -22.34 -14.06
N ALA A 428 22.95 -21.43 -13.58
CA ALA A 428 24.10 -20.92 -14.32
C ALA A 428 25.15 -22.02 -14.59
N ARG A 429 25.26 -23.01 -13.67
CA ARG A 429 26.15 -24.17 -13.86
C ARG A 429 25.57 -25.21 -14.82
N SER A 430 24.26 -25.42 -14.75
CA SER A 430 23.60 -26.52 -15.50
C SER A 430 23.15 -26.12 -16.89
N LEU A 431 22.87 -24.83 -17.14
CA LEU A 431 22.34 -24.32 -18.40
C LEU A 431 23.41 -23.50 -19.13
N GLY A 432 24.19 -24.13 -20.01
CA GLY A 432 25.36 -23.54 -20.69
C GLY A 432 25.05 -22.27 -21.50
N SER A 433 23.80 -22.10 -21.95
CA SER A 433 23.30 -20.91 -22.66
C SER A 433 22.69 -19.86 -21.75
N LEU A 434 22.83 -19.97 -20.41
CA LEU A 434 22.38 -19.02 -19.45
C LEU A 434 23.56 -18.33 -18.73
N ARG A 435 23.48 -17.03 -18.56
CA ARG A 435 24.33 -16.26 -17.64
C ARG A 435 23.41 -15.57 -16.63
N VAL A 436 23.75 -15.64 -15.34
CA VAL A 436 22.93 -15.03 -14.27
C VAL A 436 23.76 -14.01 -13.49
N LEU A 437 23.27 -12.79 -13.41
CA LEU A 437 23.75 -11.76 -12.50
C LEU A 437 22.83 -11.73 -11.26
N VAL A 438 23.42 -11.97 -10.09
CA VAL A 438 22.74 -11.85 -8.81
C VAL A 438 23.35 -10.67 -8.06
N GLU A 439 22.53 -9.70 -7.66
CA GLU A 439 22.97 -8.58 -6.84
C GLU A 439 22.04 -8.43 -5.62
N ARG A 440 22.64 -8.28 -4.43
CA ARG A 440 21.91 -7.95 -3.20
C ARG A 440 21.63 -6.46 -3.15
N LEU A 441 20.43 -6.08 -3.56
CA LEU A 441 20.04 -4.67 -3.58
C LEU A 441 19.88 -4.13 -2.15
N PRO A 442 20.34 -2.89 -1.89
CA PRO A 442 20.02 -2.18 -0.67
C PRO A 442 18.51 -1.84 -0.63
N ARG A 443 18.04 -1.31 0.51
CA ARG A 443 16.72 -0.73 0.57
C ARG A 443 16.69 0.52 -0.34
N LEU A 444 15.88 0.50 -1.36
CA LEU A 444 15.71 1.59 -2.31
C LEU A 444 14.31 2.20 -2.18
N PRO A 445 14.15 3.51 -2.40
CA PRO A 445 12.85 4.15 -2.38
C PRO A 445 11.96 3.62 -3.51
N THR A 446 10.96 2.84 -3.12
CA THR A 446 9.90 2.31 -3.99
C THR A 446 8.57 2.39 -3.24
N ASP A 447 7.45 2.14 -3.91
CA ASP A 447 6.13 2.12 -3.28
C ASP A 447 6.06 1.18 -2.07
N GLN A 448 6.74 0.03 -2.13
CA GLN A 448 6.73 -0.98 -1.07
C GLN A 448 7.66 -0.67 0.11
N THR A 449 8.68 0.16 -0.11
CA THR A 449 9.66 0.53 0.92
C THR A 449 9.37 1.88 1.56
N ALA A 450 8.36 2.61 1.05
CA ALA A 450 7.94 3.89 1.61
C ALA A 450 7.56 3.72 3.09
N SER A 451 8.25 4.42 3.99
CA SER A 451 8.03 4.38 5.44
C SER A 451 7.37 5.68 5.92
N LEU A 452 6.55 5.59 6.99
CA LEU A 452 6.03 6.79 7.68
C LEU A 452 7.13 7.60 8.35
N ILE A 453 8.17 6.92 8.80
CA ILE A 453 9.37 7.56 9.36
C ILE A 453 10.34 7.71 8.19
N GLN A 454 10.81 8.93 7.93
CA GLN A 454 12.00 9.09 7.10
C GLN A 454 13.14 8.34 7.83
N VAL A 455 13.37 7.11 7.40
CA VAL A 455 14.64 6.47 7.65
C VAL A 455 15.60 7.23 6.76
N ASP A 456 16.68 7.75 7.31
CA ASP A 456 17.82 8.23 6.52
C ASP A 456 18.35 7.01 5.73
N ASP A 457 17.63 6.66 4.67
CA ASP A 457 18.13 5.79 3.62
C ASP A 457 19.25 6.61 2.97
N ALA A 458 20.47 6.36 3.39
CA ALA A 458 21.72 7.10 3.12
C ALA A 458 21.88 7.52 1.65
N GLY A 459 20.98 8.33 1.11
CA GLY A 459 21.11 9.01 -0.18
C GLY A 459 21.28 8.09 -1.40
N VAL A 460 21.05 6.78 -1.30
CA VAL A 460 21.23 5.84 -2.41
C VAL A 460 20.07 5.97 -3.39
N SER A 461 20.33 6.59 -4.53
CA SER A 461 19.31 6.72 -5.57
C SER A 461 19.10 5.39 -6.31
N PRO A 462 17.87 5.05 -6.75
CA PRO A 462 17.63 3.90 -7.61
C PRO A 462 18.51 3.90 -8.86
N LEU A 463 18.78 5.07 -9.44
CA LEU A 463 19.65 5.23 -10.60
C LEU A 463 21.10 4.78 -10.33
N SER A 464 21.67 5.20 -9.19
CA SER A 464 23.07 4.88 -8.84
C SER A 464 23.29 3.38 -8.63
N VAL A 465 22.23 2.63 -8.34
CA VAL A 465 22.28 1.16 -8.19
C VAL A 465 21.97 0.47 -9.51
N MET A 466 20.90 0.89 -10.22
CA MET A 466 20.42 0.16 -11.39
C MET A 466 21.29 0.38 -12.64
N LEU A 467 21.85 1.57 -12.85
CA LEU A 467 22.68 1.84 -14.02
C LEU A 467 23.93 0.94 -14.10
N PRO A 468 24.73 0.77 -13.02
CA PRO A 468 25.83 -0.21 -13.02
C PRO A 468 25.37 -1.65 -13.30
N ILE A 469 24.19 -2.05 -12.80
CA ILE A 469 23.63 -3.38 -13.04
C ILE A 469 23.29 -3.58 -14.51
N VAL A 470 22.60 -2.62 -15.13
CA VAL A 470 22.28 -2.67 -16.57
C VAL A 470 23.56 -2.75 -17.41
N ARG A 471 24.60 -2.00 -17.05
CA ARG A 471 25.92 -2.07 -17.71
C ARG A 471 26.63 -3.42 -17.54
N LYS A 472 26.57 -4.00 -16.32
CA LYS A 472 27.09 -5.37 -16.08
C LYS A 472 26.34 -6.40 -16.93
N MET A 473 25.02 -6.29 -17.02
CA MET A 473 24.21 -7.18 -17.85
C MET A 473 24.58 -7.08 -19.33
N GLN A 474 24.92 -5.89 -19.84
CA GLN A 474 25.39 -5.71 -21.20
C GLN A 474 26.73 -6.42 -21.47
N GLN A 475 27.55 -6.61 -20.45
CA GLN A 475 28.83 -7.32 -20.55
C GLN A 475 28.70 -8.85 -20.50
N LEU A 476 27.54 -9.39 -20.15
CA LEU A 476 27.27 -10.83 -20.06
C LEU A 476 26.90 -11.43 -21.43
N HIS A 477 27.62 -11.05 -22.50
CA HIS A 477 27.37 -11.60 -23.84
C HIS A 477 27.78 -13.05 -23.94
N PHE A 478 27.02 -13.82 -24.72
CA PHE A 478 27.52 -15.07 -25.28
C PHE A 478 28.44 -14.71 -26.44
N VAL A 479 29.72 -15.02 -26.32
CA VAL A 479 30.66 -14.94 -27.46
C VAL A 479 30.21 -16.00 -28.47
N ASP A 480 29.86 -15.58 -29.68
CA ASP A 480 29.48 -16.47 -30.76
C ASP A 480 30.54 -17.58 -30.90
N ALA A 481 30.12 -18.82 -30.80
CA ALA A 481 31.02 -19.99 -30.99
C ALA A 481 31.64 -20.03 -32.39
N SER A 482 31.15 -19.24 -33.35
CA SER A 482 31.67 -19.09 -34.69
C SER A 482 33.01 -18.33 -34.80
N SER A 483 33.43 -17.63 -33.74
CA SER A 483 34.71 -16.89 -33.73
C SER A 483 35.89 -17.69 -33.15
N ARG A 484 35.72 -18.97 -32.80
CA ARG A 484 36.79 -19.85 -32.28
C ARG A 484 37.40 -20.79 -33.32
N THR A 485 37.06 -20.64 -34.60
CA THR A 485 37.70 -21.34 -35.70
C THR A 485 38.33 -20.33 -36.65
N ALA A 486 39.48 -19.77 -36.27
CA ALA A 486 40.49 -19.20 -37.16
C ALA A 486 41.86 -19.36 -36.52
#